data_9b97b59c6b67c4a935ac9113433a31fa
#
_entry.id   9b97b59c6b67c4a935ac9113433a31fa
#
_cell.length_a   1.000
_cell.length_b   1.000
_cell.length_c   1.000
_cell.angle_alpha   90.00
_cell.angle_beta   90.00
_cell.angle_gamma   90.00
#
_symmetry.space_group_name_H-M   'P 1'
#
loop_
_entity.id
_entity.type
_entity.pdbx_description
1 polymer ?
#
loop_
_entity_poly.entity_id
_entity_poly.type
_entity_poly.pdbx_seq_one_letter_code
_entity_poly.pdbx_strand_id
1 'polypeptide(L)'
;MARFKIDLRASAFRSVLGFTLIHWRRQPWRLSLIMGGFLLSTLADVLTPLYSGRLVDAVASSAGADAIAWNAAMTAFLILMALALTGVVLRNLAFMAIVELTLKMMADIAADAFHRVQRFSTDWHANSFAGSTVRKVTRGMWALDLLNDTILIALLPSVVMLLGSTLLLGWFWPLMGAVVAAGSVLFIMVTAMLSLGYVAPAARLANTWDTRLGGSLADAVSCNAVVKGFGAEEREERRLARVVAKWRARTRRTWVRGTINGTTQGALLLVMRAAVIGLALMLWSWGQASAGDVAFVLTSFFVLQGYLRDIGTHIRNLQRSINDMEELVDFQSEPLGIEDRPGAGPIAITQGHIAFDNVTFHYGNHRSPLYRDFSVDIAPGERVGLVGHSGSGKTTFVKLIQRLYDVNAGTIAIDGQDISQVAQASLRGQIAIVQQEPILFHRSLAENIAYSRPGASQEEIEHAARLASAHDFIANLPKGYGTLVGERGVKLSGGERQRVAIARAFLADARILILDEATSSLDSESEVLIQQAMERLMVGRTTLVIAHRLSTVRALDRLLVFDRGKIVEEGSHDELIRLKGGIYRRLFERQALELTKGLMV
;
A
#
# COMPACT_ATOMS: atom_id res chain seq x y z
N MET A 1 -7.07 -32.27 -25.06
CA MET A 1 -7.99 -31.90 -23.95
C MET A 1 -7.21 -31.09 -22.91
N ALA A 2 -7.34 -29.77 -22.90
CA ALA A 2 -6.71 -28.91 -21.92
C ALA A 2 -7.41 -29.12 -20.57
N ARG A 3 -6.68 -29.59 -19.56
CA ARG A 3 -7.18 -29.70 -18.18
C ARG A 3 -7.56 -28.29 -17.71
N PHE A 4 -8.85 -28.04 -17.50
CA PHE A 4 -9.36 -26.86 -16.83
C PHE A 4 -8.88 -26.89 -15.37
N LYS A 5 -7.76 -26.25 -15.07
CA LYS A 5 -7.38 -25.94 -13.69
C LYS A 5 -8.14 -24.66 -13.29
N ILE A 6 -9.19 -24.83 -12.53
CA ILE A 6 -9.81 -23.74 -11.78
C ILE A 6 -8.84 -23.44 -10.65
N ASP A 7 -8.01 -22.42 -10.84
CA ASP A 7 -7.01 -21.96 -9.90
C ASP A 7 -7.66 -20.92 -8.97
N LEU A 8 -8.69 -21.35 -8.24
CA LEU A 8 -9.11 -20.67 -7.03
C LEU A 8 -8.08 -21.08 -5.96
N ARG A 9 -7.13 -20.20 -5.67
CA ARG A 9 -6.26 -20.38 -4.50
C ARG A 9 -7.16 -20.35 -3.27
N ALA A 10 -7.58 -21.52 -2.80
CA ALA A 10 -8.49 -21.67 -1.67
C ALA A 10 -7.92 -20.99 -0.40
N SER A 11 -6.59 -20.86 -0.30
CA SER A 11 -5.91 -20.14 0.76
C SER A 11 -6.16 -18.63 0.69
N ALA A 12 -5.98 -18.00 -0.48
CA ALA A 12 -6.21 -16.58 -0.68
C ALA A 12 -7.68 -16.19 -0.43
N PHE A 13 -8.61 -17.01 -0.94
CA PHE A 13 -10.03 -16.81 -0.69
C PHE A 13 -10.36 -16.86 0.82
N ARG A 14 -9.80 -17.83 1.55
CA ARG A 14 -10.02 -17.96 3.00
C ARG A 14 -9.40 -16.82 3.79
N SER A 15 -8.18 -16.40 3.46
CA SER A 15 -7.48 -15.30 4.15
C SER A 15 -8.18 -13.97 3.93
N VAL A 16 -8.56 -13.64 2.69
CA VAL A 16 -9.27 -12.39 2.36
C VAL A 16 -10.66 -12.35 2.98
N LEU A 17 -11.44 -13.43 2.90
CA LEU A 17 -12.75 -13.48 3.56
C LEU A 17 -12.64 -13.43 5.08
N GLY A 18 -11.66 -14.11 5.67
CA GLY A 18 -11.40 -14.04 7.11
C GLY A 18 -11.08 -12.61 7.55
N PHE A 19 -10.21 -11.92 6.81
CA PHE A 19 -9.89 -10.52 7.02
C PHE A 19 -11.14 -9.62 6.92
N THR A 20 -11.93 -9.77 5.87
CA THR A 20 -13.15 -8.98 5.66
C THR A 20 -14.18 -9.23 6.77
N LEU A 21 -14.38 -10.49 7.18
CA LEU A 21 -15.29 -10.86 8.26
C LEU A 21 -14.90 -10.25 9.62
N ILE A 22 -13.60 -10.16 9.92
CA ILE A 22 -13.10 -9.50 11.14
C ILE A 22 -13.53 -8.02 11.14
N HIS A 23 -13.37 -7.32 10.02
CA HIS A 23 -13.75 -5.91 9.90
C HIS A 23 -15.27 -5.72 9.90
N TRP A 24 -16.05 -6.62 9.28
CA TRP A 24 -17.51 -6.60 9.36
C TRP A 24 -18.00 -6.77 10.79
N ARG A 25 -17.40 -7.68 11.56
CA ARG A 25 -17.74 -7.91 12.98
C ARG A 25 -17.47 -6.70 13.88
N ARG A 26 -16.57 -5.82 13.49
CA ARG A 26 -16.34 -4.55 14.20
C ARG A 26 -17.50 -3.55 14.05
N GLN A 27 -18.39 -3.77 13.07
CA GLN A 27 -19.53 -2.89 12.74
C GLN A 27 -20.84 -3.68 12.58
N PRO A 28 -21.27 -4.45 13.60
CA PRO A 28 -22.37 -5.42 13.46
C PRO A 28 -23.70 -4.77 13.11
N TRP A 29 -24.00 -3.63 13.66
CA TRP A 29 -25.22 -2.86 13.42
C TRP A 29 -25.36 -2.44 11.94
N ARG A 30 -24.28 -1.90 11.34
CA ARG A 30 -24.29 -1.51 9.93
C ARG A 30 -24.43 -2.72 9.01
N LEU A 31 -23.70 -3.79 9.30
CA LEU A 31 -23.81 -5.04 8.57
C LEU A 31 -25.23 -5.60 8.63
N SER A 32 -25.88 -5.62 9.79
CA SER A 32 -27.26 -6.11 9.95
C SER A 32 -28.25 -5.25 9.16
N LEU A 33 -28.07 -3.93 9.15
CA LEU A 33 -28.92 -3.01 8.37
C LEU A 33 -28.75 -3.26 6.86
N ILE A 34 -27.53 -3.48 6.38
CA ILE A 34 -27.24 -3.78 4.98
C ILE A 34 -27.87 -5.09 4.56
N MET A 35 -27.57 -6.17 5.31
CA MET A 35 -28.08 -7.51 5.00
C MET A 35 -29.59 -7.56 5.11
N GLY A 36 -30.19 -7.02 6.17
CA GLY A 36 -31.63 -6.96 6.36
C GLY A 36 -32.33 -6.09 5.32
N GLY A 37 -31.77 -4.93 5.01
CA GLY A 37 -32.29 -4.00 4.01
C GLY A 37 -32.31 -4.61 2.60
N PHE A 38 -31.20 -5.20 2.15
CA PHE A 38 -31.15 -5.89 0.85
C PHE A 38 -32.00 -7.17 0.82
N LEU A 39 -32.03 -7.95 1.89
CA LEU A 39 -32.90 -9.13 1.99
C LEU A 39 -34.37 -8.74 1.85
N LEU A 40 -34.85 -7.83 2.67
CA LEU A 40 -36.26 -7.41 2.67
C LEU A 40 -36.66 -6.67 1.36
N SER A 41 -35.79 -5.80 0.84
CA SER A 41 -36.06 -5.14 -0.44
C SER A 41 -36.13 -6.13 -1.60
N THR A 42 -35.27 -7.16 -1.62
CA THR A 42 -35.28 -8.19 -2.66
C THR A 42 -36.51 -9.13 -2.51
N LEU A 43 -36.93 -9.42 -1.28
CA LEU A 43 -38.19 -10.16 -1.06
C LEU A 43 -39.40 -9.37 -1.56
N ALA A 44 -39.43 -8.04 -1.42
CA ALA A 44 -40.46 -7.20 -2.04
C ALA A 44 -40.43 -7.30 -3.58
N ASP A 45 -39.23 -7.33 -4.19
CA ASP A 45 -39.07 -7.54 -5.64
C ASP A 45 -39.55 -8.95 -6.07
N VAL A 46 -39.36 -10.00 -5.27
CA VAL A 46 -39.87 -11.37 -5.50
C VAL A 46 -41.40 -11.42 -5.47
N LEU A 47 -42.04 -10.65 -4.58
CA LEU A 47 -43.50 -10.62 -4.43
C LEU A 47 -44.20 -9.71 -5.46
N THR A 48 -43.51 -8.73 -6.00
CA THR A 48 -44.07 -7.79 -7.00
C THR A 48 -44.74 -8.48 -8.20
N PRO A 49 -44.15 -9.50 -8.84
CA PRO A 49 -44.78 -10.23 -9.95
C PRO A 49 -46.11 -10.90 -9.59
N LEU A 50 -46.22 -11.46 -8.36
CA LEU A 50 -47.43 -12.12 -7.88
C LEU A 50 -48.62 -11.14 -7.84
N TYR A 51 -48.41 -9.94 -7.31
CA TYR A 51 -49.49 -8.94 -7.24
C TYR A 51 -49.73 -8.26 -8.59
N SER A 52 -48.74 -8.22 -9.50
CA SER A 52 -48.93 -7.82 -10.88
C SER A 52 -49.89 -8.79 -11.62
N GLY A 53 -49.70 -10.10 -11.40
CA GLY A 53 -50.61 -11.12 -11.93
C GLY A 53 -52.03 -10.97 -11.36
N ARG A 54 -52.18 -10.81 -10.05
CA ARG A 54 -53.48 -10.58 -9.37
C ARG A 54 -54.20 -9.33 -9.89
N LEU A 55 -53.45 -8.25 -10.19
CA LEU A 55 -54.03 -7.05 -10.79
C LEU A 55 -54.57 -7.33 -12.19
N VAL A 56 -53.81 -8.09 -13.01
CA VAL A 56 -54.27 -8.49 -14.36
C VAL A 56 -55.54 -9.35 -14.29
N ASP A 57 -55.61 -10.33 -13.39
CA ASP A 57 -56.78 -11.15 -13.23
C ASP A 57 -58.01 -10.36 -12.76
N ALA A 58 -57.84 -9.42 -11.83
CA ALA A 58 -58.93 -8.57 -11.37
C ALA A 58 -59.50 -7.70 -12.50
N VAL A 59 -58.61 -7.21 -13.38
CA VAL A 59 -59.04 -6.40 -14.55
C VAL A 59 -59.64 -7.28 -15.64
N ALA A 60 -59.09 -8.48 -15.89
CA ALA A 60 -59.57 -9.41 -16.93
C ALA A 60 -60.92 -10.03 -16.58
N SER A 61 -61.20 -10.29 -15.29
CA SER A 61 -62.47 -10.85 -14.81
C SER A 61 -63.65 -9.87 -14.86
N SER A 62 -63.39 -8.57 -15.01
CA SER A 62 -64.40 -7.51 -15.06
C SER A 62 -64.95 -7.33 -16.46
N ALA A 63 -65.89 -8.16 -16.88
CA ALA A 63 -66.70 -7.91 -18.11
C ALA A 63 -67.75 -6.78 -17.94
N GLY A 64 -67.73 -6.06 -16.83
CA GLY A 64 -68.51 -4.89 -16.47
C GLY A 64 -67.99 -4.35 -15.15
N ALA A 65 -68.12 -3.05 -14.87
CA ALA A 65 -67.56 -2.33 -13.72
C ALA A 65 -68.20 -2.80 -12.38
N ASP A 66 -67.95 -4.08 -12.00
CA ASP A 66 -68.37 -4.64 -10.72
C ASP A 66 -67.47 -4.07 -9.58
N ALA A 67 -68.14 -3.59 -8.53
CA ALA A 67 -67.46 -3.04 -7.35
C ALA A 67 -66.46 -4.05 -6.72
N ILE A 68 -66.72 -5.36 -6.86
CA ILE A 68 -65.83 -6.43 -6.34
C ILE A 68 -64.50 -6.46 -7.12
N ALA A 69 -64.57 -6.43 -8.46
CA ALA A 69 -63.39 -6.45 -9.31
C ALA A 69 -62.55 -5.15 -9.15
N TRP A 70 -63.23 -4.01 -9.00
CA TRP A 70 -62.56 -2.75 -8.67
C TRP A 70 -61.82 -2.80 -7.35
N ASN A 71 -62.44 -3.29 -6.31
CA ASN A 71 -61.80 -3.43 -4.97
C ASN A 71 -60.63 -4.40 -5.00
N ALA A 72 -60.70 -5.51 -5.73
CA ALA A 72 -59.60 -6.45 -5.89
C ALA A 72 -58.42 -5.83 -6.66
N ALA A 73 -58.67 -5.10 -7.76
CA ALA A 73 -57.68 -4.40 -8.53
C ALA A 73 -57.01 -3.29 -7.69
N MET A 74 -57.81 -2.49 -6.96
CA MET A 74 -57.28 -1.43 -6.08
C MET A 74 -56.44 -2.00 -4.97
N THR A 75 -56.83 -3.11 -4.36
CA THR A 75 -56.04 -3.79 -3.32
C THR A 75 -54.70 -4.29 -3.87
N ALA A 76 -54.70 -4.94 -5.04
CA ALA A 76 -53.47 -5.37 -5.71
C ALA A 76 -52.55 -4.18 -6.04
N PHE A 77 -53.12 -3.08 -6.54
CA PHE A 77 -52.41 -1.85 -6.84
C PHE A 77 -51.77 -1.23 -5.58
N LEU A 78 -52.53 -1.11 -4.47
CA LEU A 78 -52.01 -0.55 -3.22
C LEU A 78 -50.87 -1.40 -2.64
N ILE A 79 -50.98 -2.74 -2.72
CA ILE A 79 -49.91 -3.65 -2.27
C ILE A 79 -48.67 -3.49 -3.17
N LEU A 80 -48.84 -3.37 -4.51
CA LEU A 80 -47.72 -3.13 -5.42
C LEU A 80 -47.00 -1.82 -5.06
N MET A 81 -47.74 -0.75 -4.81
CA MET A 81 -47.17 0.54 -4.40
C MET A 81 -46.46 0.45 -3.05
N ALA A 82 -47.03 -0.27 -2.09
CA ALA A 82 -46.43 -0.50 -0.79
C ALA A 82 -45.11 -1.31 -0.90
N LEU A 83 -45.10 -2.38 -1.71
CA LEU A 83 -43.91 -3.19 -1.97
C LEU A 83 -42.82 -2.35 -2.66
N ALA A 84 -43.18 -1.57 -3.69
CA ALA A 84 -42.26 -0.71 -4.38
C ALA A 84 -41.64 0.35 -3.46
N LEU A 85 -42.48 1.04 -2.68
CA LEU A 85 -42.03 2.05 -1.71
C LEU A 85 -41.11 1.43 -0.65
N THR A 86 -41.52 0.31 -0.07
CA THR A 86 -40.73 -0.42 0.93
C THR A 86 -39.39 -0.85 0.33
N GLY A 87 -39.38 -1.41 -0.88
CA GLY A 87 -38.18 -1.81 -1.60
C GLY A 87 -37.22 -0.64 -1.81
N VAL A 88 -37.72 0.51 -2.28
CA VAL A 88 -36.91 1.73 -2.50
C VAL A 88 -36.32 2.25 -1.19
N VAL A 89 -37.13 2.38 -0.14
CA VAL A 89 -36.68 2.91 1.16
C VAL A 89 -35.62 2.00 1.79
N LEU A 90 -35.90 0.67 1.89
CA LEU A 90 -34.97 -0.27 2.51
C LEU A 90 -33.65 -0.38 1.72
N ARG A 91 -33.74 -0.38 0.40
CA ARG A 91 -32.56 -0.41 -0.48
C ARG A 91 -31.71 0.85 -0.30
N ASN A 92 -32.32 2.01 -0.22
CA ASN A 92 -31.61 3.28 -0.01
C ASN A 92 -30.93 3.33 1.37
N LEU A 93 -31.62 2.88 2.42
CA LEU A 93 -31.03 2.76 3.75
C LEU A 93 -29.85 1.80 3.78
N ALA A 94 -29.95 0.65 3.09
CA ALA A 94 -28.86 -0.30 2.95
C ALA A 94 -27.67 0.30 2.17
N PHE A 95 -27.92 1.05 1.10
CA PHE A 95 -26.85 1.77 0.37
C PHE A 95 -26.15 2.82 1.23
N MET A 96 -26.88 3.60 2.02
CA MET A 96 -26.24 4.56 2.95
C MET A 96 -25.39 3.84 4.00
N ALA A 97 -25.87 2.72 4.51
CA ALA A 97 -25.14 1.94 5.50
C ALA A 97 -23.85 1.29 4.91
N ILE A 98 -23.88 0.81 3.65
CA ILE A 98 -22.68 0.21 3.02
C ILE A 98 -21.61 1.27 2.71
N VAL A 99 -21.99 2.47 2.31
CA VAL A 99 -21.05 3.59 2.13
C VAL A 99 -20.29 3.83 3.43
N GLU A 100 -20.99 3.98 4.54
CA GLU A 100 -20.38 4.21 5.85
C GLU A 100 -19.53 3.01 6.33
N LEU A 101 -19.99 1.78 6.10
CA LEU A 101 -19.24 0.55 6.42
C LEU A 101 -17.92 0.53 5.65
N THR A 102 -17.99 0.70 4.33
CA THR A 102 -16.83 0.58 3.44
C THR A 102 -15.82 1.69 3.67
N LEU A 103 -16.27 2.95 3.80
CA LEU A 103 -15.38 4.08 4.07
C LEU A 103 -14.64 3.92 5.41
N LYS A 104 -15.32 3.45 6.45
CA LYS A 104 -14.68 3.17 7.74
C LYS A 104 -13.63 2.07 7.61
N MET A 105 -13.94 0.97 6.93
CA MET A 105 -12.99 -0.11 6.69
C MET A 105 -11.78 0.36 5.87
N MET A 106 -11.98 1.14 4.82
CA MET A 106 -10.90 1.71 4.01
C MET A 106 -9.99 2.63 4.84
N ALA A 107 -10.58 3.47 5.70
CA ALA A 107 -9.82 4.35 6.59
C ALA A 107 -8.98 3.56 7.61
N ASP A 108 -9.56 2.54 8.23
CA ASP A 108 -8.86 1.67 9.18
C ASP A 108 -7.68 0.94 8.49
N ILE A 109 -7.90 0.40 7.29
CA ILE A 109 -6.85 -0.26 6.48
C ILE A 109 -5.73 0.71 6.10
N ALA A 110 -6.07 1.94 5.69
CA ALA A 110 -5.07 2.95 5.35
C ALA A 110 -4.20 3.32 6.56
N ALA A 111 -4.83 3.51 7.73
CA ALA A 111 -4.14 3.81 8.97
C ALA A 111 -3.23 2.65 9.41
N ASP A 112 -3.74 1.41 9.38
CA ASP A 112 -2.98 0.21 9.74
C ASP A 112 -1.79 -0.01 8.77
N ALA A 113 -2.01 0.15 7.47
CA ALA A 113 -0.95 0.03 6.48
C ALA A 113 0.14 1.10 6.67
N PHE A 114 -0.26 2.36 6.91
CA PHE A 114 0.69 3.44 7.17
C PHE A 114 1.49 3.19 8.45
N HIS A 115 0.82 2.75 9.53
CA HIS A 115 1.46 2.39 10.79
C HIS A 115 2.53 1.31 10.59
N ARG A 116 2.25 0.28 9.78
CA ARG A 116 3.20 -0.80 9.48
C ARG A 116 4.36 -0.33 8.62
N VAL A 117 4.08 0.42 7.53
CA VAL A 117 5.12 0.96 6.63
C VAL A 117 6.16 1.75 7.41
N GLN A 118 5.74 2.56 8.40
CA GLN A 118 6.67 3.34 9.22
C GLN A 118 7.54 2.49 10.16
N ARG A 119 7.16 1.23 10.40
CA ARG A 119 7.82 0.32 11.35
C ARG A 119 8.58 -0.83 10.71
N PHE A 120 8.47 -1.02 9.40
CA PHE A 120 9.29 -2.01 8.70
C PHE A 120 10.78 -1.70 8.81
N SER A 121 11.58 -2.76 8.80
CA SER A 121 13.04 -2.65 8.87
C SER A 121 13.63 -1.85 7.69
N THR A 122 14.82 -1.33 7.90
CA THR A 122 15.58 -0.61 6.86
C THR A 122 15.84 -1.51 5.64
N ASP A 123 16.07 -2.80 5.85
CA ASP A 123 16.25 -3.78 4.75
C ASP A 123 14.98 -3.94 3.93
N TRP A 124 13.83 -3.97 4.58
CA TRP A 124 12.55 -4.02 3.87
C TRP A 124 12.39 -2.79 2.95
N HIS A 125 12.69 -1.59 3.47
CA HIS A 125 12.62 -0.36 2.68
C HIS A 125 13.64 -0.33 1.52
N ALA A 126 14.85 -0.84 1.74
CA ALA A 126 15.88 -0.92 0.70
C ALA A 126 15.50 -1.89 -0.43
N ASN A 127 14.77 -2.96 -0.11
CA ASN A 127 14.32 -3.97 -1.07
C ASN A 127 12.93 -3.71 -1.64
N SER A 128 12.19 -2.75 -1.10
CA SER A 128 10.82 -2.42 -1.48
C SER A 128 10.76 -1.11 -2.27
N PHE A 129 10.11 -1.14 -3.42
CA PHE A 129 9.89 0.06 -4.21
C PHE A 129 8.70 0.86 -3.65
N ALA A 130 8.91 2.10 -3.20
CA ALA A 130 7.91 2.93 -2.55
C ALA A 130 6.61 3.07 -3.37
N GLY A 131 6.72 3.31 -4.69
CA GLY A 131 5.56 3.39 -5.58
C GLY A 131 4.80 2.07 -5.72
N SER A 132 5.44 0.91 -5.53
CA SER A 132 4.78 -0.39 -5.48
C SER A 132 3.99 -0.55 -4.20
N THR A 133 4.57 -0.17 -3.06
CA THR A 133 3.94 -0.24 -1.74
C THR A 133 2.67 0.63 -1.68
N VAL A 134 2.78 1.89 -2.12
CA VAL A 134 1.61 2.80 -2.21
C VAL A 134 0.51 2.19 -3.10
N ARG A 135 0.87 1.62 -4.25
CA ARG A 135 -0.11 0.96 -5.15
C ARG A 135 -0.75 -0.27 -4.53
N LYS A 136 -0.01 -1.09 -3.79
CA LYS A 136 -0.58 -2.27 -3.10
C LYS A 136 -1.64 -1.85 -2.08
N VAL A 137 -1.35 -0.85 -1.27
CA VAL A 137 -2.30 -0.33 -0.27
C VAL A 137 -3.53 0.28 -0.93
N THR A 138 -3.34 1.22 -1.86
CA THR A 138 -4.48 1.91 -2.51
C THR A 138 -5.33 0.96 -3.34
N ARG A 139 -4.71 0.02 -4.08
CA ARG A 139 -5.44 -1.01 -4.83
C ARG A 139 -6.23 -1.94 -3.91
N GLY A 140 -5.63 -2.36 -2.78
CA GLY A 140 -6.31 -3.18 -1.79
C GLY A 140 -7.52 -2.49 -1.16
N MET A 141 -7.44 -1.19 -0.89
CA MET A 141 -8.58 -0.39 -0.41
C MET A 141 -9.74 -0.40 -1.42
N TRP A 142 -9.48 -0.12 -2.69
CA TRP A 142 -10.52 -0.16 -3.75
C TRP A 142 -11.00 -1.58 -4.06
N ALA A 143 -10.15 -2.59 -3.85
CA ALA A 143 -10.55 -3.98 -3.99
C ALA A 143 -11.51 -4.41 -2.87
N LEU A 144 -11.35 -3.86 -1.65
CA LEU A 144 -12.29 -4.06 -0.56
C LEU A 144 -13.67 -3.49 -0.89
N ASP A 145 -13.72 -2.26 -1.43
CA ASP A 145 -14.95 -1.63 -1.91
C ASP A 145 -15.67 -2.55 -2.93
N LEU A 146 -14.95 -2.95 -3.98
CA LEU A 146 -15.47 -3.88 -4.98
C LEU A 146 -15.92 -5.22 -4.38
N LEU A 147 -15.23 -5.73 -3.34
CA LEU A 147 -15.60 -6.97 -2.66
C LEU A 147 -16.90 -6.81 -1.87
N ASN A 148 -17.03 -5.73 -1.10
CA ASN A 148 -18.26 -5.42 -0.35
C ASN A 148 -19.45 -5.28 -1.30
N ASP A 149 -19.32 -4.50 -2.37
CA ASP A 149 -20.35 -4.32 -3.37
C ASP A 149 -20.73 -5.65 -4.05
N THR A 150 -19.72 -6.44 -4.42
CA THR A 150 -19.97 -7.74 -5.06
C THR A 150 -20.71 -8.70 -4.16
N ILE A 151 -20.35 -8.78 -2.86
CA ILE A 151 -20.97 -9.72 -1.93
C ILE A 151 -22.34 -9.21 -1.44
N LEU A 152 -22.39 -7.96 -0.95
CA LEU A 152 -23.55 -7.45 -0.23
C LEU A 152 -24.63 -6.86 -1.17
N ILE A 153 -24.22 -6.15 -2.23
CA ILE A 153 -25.17 -5.50 -3.17
C ILE A 153 -25.56 -6.43 -4.33
N ALA A 154 -24.61 -7.27 -4.79
CA ALA A 154 -24.84 -8.04 -6.00
C ALA A 154 -25.19 -9.50 -5.73
N LEU A 155 -24.31 -10.26 -5.04
CA LEU A 155 -24.50 -11.70 -4.84
C LEU A 155 -25.62 -12.01 -3.84
N LEU A 156 -25.69 -11.30 -2.72
CA LEU A 156 -26.73 -11.52 -1.72
C LEU A 156 -28.15 -11.35 -2.30
N PRO A 157 -28.50 -10.22 -2.96
CA PRO A 157 -29.79 -10.07 -3.63
C PRO A 157 -30.02 -11.09 -4.75
N SER A 158 -28.98 -11.43 -5.53
CA SER A 158 -29.11 -12.42 -6.61
C SER A 158 -29.49 -13.80 -6.09
N VAL A 159 -28.89 -14.24 -4.97
CA VAL A 159 -29.22 -15.52 -4.32
C VAL A 159 -30.65 -15.48 -3.76
N VAL A 160 -31.03 -14.39 -3.09
CA VAL A 160 -32.38 -14.23 -2.53
C VAL A 160 -33.43 -14.23 -3.66
N MET A 161 -33.19 -13.50 -4.75
CA MET A 161 -34.09 -13.46 -5.89
C MET A 161 -34.23 -14.83 -6.55
N LEU A 162 -33.11 -15.53 -6.77
CA LEU A 162 -33.12 -16.86 -7.38
C LEU A 162 -33.91 -17.87 -6.53
N LEU A 163 -33.60 -17.95 -5.25
CA LEU A 163 -34.30 -18.87 -4.33
C LEU A 163 -35.75 -18.46 -4.14
N GLY A 164 -36.03 -17.17 -3.95
CA GLY A 164 -37.37 -16.66 -3.75
C GLY A 164 -38.28 -16.89 -4.97
N SER A 165 -37.80 -16.56 -6.18
CA SER A 165 -38.56 -16.79 -7.41
C SER A 165 -38.77 -18.27 -7.69
N THR A 166 -37.76 -19.11 -7.47
CA THR A 166 -37.85 -20.56 -7.66
C THR A 166 -38.87 -21.19 -6.69
N LEU A 167 -38.80 -20.80 -5.41
CA LEU A 167 -39.72 -21.29 -4.40
C LEU A 167 -41.15 -20.79 -4.64
N LEU A 168 -41.32 -19.52 -4.98
CA LEU A 168 -42.63 -18.94 -5.24
C LEU A 168 -43.30 -19.56 -6.46
N LEU A 169 -42.62 -19.70 -7.60
CA LEU A 169 -43.13 -20.35 -8.80
C LEU A 169 -43.35 -21.85 -8.56
N GLY A 170 -42.51 -22.51 -7.82
CA GLY A 170 -42.63 -23.93 -7.46
C GLY A 170 -43.78 -24.21 -6.52
N TRP A 171 -44.20 -23.26 -5.68
CA TRP A 171 -45.38 -23.37 -4.82
C TRP A 171 -46.67 -23.45 -5.61
N PHE A 172 -46.79 -22.64 -6.70
CA PHE A 172 -47.98 -22.67 -7.56
C PHE A 172 -47.90 -23.78 -8.60
N TRP A 173 -46.71 -23.96 -9.22
CA TRP A 173 -46.50 -25.00 -10.24
C TRP A 173 -45.13 -25.66 -10.02
N PRO A 174 -45.05 -26.86 -9.42
CA PRO A 174 -43.80 -27.55 -9.11
C PRO A 174 -42.89 -27.72 -10.36
N LEU A 175 -43.48 -28.01 -11.53
CA LEU A 175 -42.75 -28.14 -12.78
C LEU A 175 -42.11 -26.82 -13.19
N MET A 176 -42.79 -25.68 -13.03
CA MET A 176 -42.26 -24.35 -13.30
C MET A 176 -41.06 -24.01 -12.42
N GLY A 177 -41.18 -24.26 -11.13
CA GLY A 177 -40.08 -24.11 -10.16
C GLY A 177 -38.86 -24.97 -10.54
N ALA A 178 -39.10 -26.24 -10.93
CA ALA A 178 -38.03 -27.13 -11.40
C ALA A 178 -37.32 -26.62 -12.67
N VAL A 179 -38.07 -26.13 -13.66
CA VAL A 179 -37.52 -25.54 -14.89
C VAL A 179 -36.67 -24.29 -14.58
N VAL A 180 -37.16 -23.41 -13.73
CA VAL A 180 -36.41 -22.20 -13.31
C VAL A 180 -35.16 -22.57 -12.53
N ALA A 181 -35.24 -23.51 -11.59
CA ALA A 181 -34.10 -23.99 -10.81
C ALA A 181 -33.03 -24.62 -11.71
N ALA A 182 -33.41 -25.60 -12.52
CA ALA A 182 -32.47 -26.30 -13.41
C ALA A 182 -31.84 -25.36 -14.45
N GLY A 183 -32.65 -24.50 -15.04
CA GLY A 183 -32.19 -23.49 -16.00
C GLY A 183 -31.19 -22.50 -15.39
N SER A 184 -31.47 -22.02 -14.16
CA SER A 184 -30.60 -21.11 -13.45
C SER A 184 -29.28 -21.77 -13.02
N VAL A 185 -29.32 -23.01 -12.51
CA VAL A 185 -28.11 -23.76 -12.17
C VAL A 185 -27.26 -24.00 -13.41
N LEU A 186 -27.86 -24.42 -14.54
CA LEU A 186 -27.16 -24.60 -15.81
C LEU A 186 -26.54 -23.28 -16.29
N PHE A 187 -27.30 -22.18 -16.23
CA PHE A 187 -26.83 -20.85 -16.60
C PHE A 187 -25.62 -20.42 -15.78
N ILE A 188 -25.70 -20.54 -14.45
CA ILE A 188 -24.60 -20.17 -13.54
C ILE A 188 -23.37 -21.05 -13.80
N MET A 189 -23.56 -22.37 -13.95
CA MET A 189 -22.47 -23.31 -14.22
C MET A 189 -21.74 -23.01 -15.53
N VAL A 190 -22.47 -22.82 -16.63
CA VAL A 190 -21.87 -22.49 -17.94
C VAL A 190 -21.20 -21.12 -17.91
N THR A 191 -21.84 -20.13 -17.28
CA THR A 191 -21.28 -18.79 -17.11
C THR A 191 -19.98 -18.80 -16.30
N ALA A 192 -19.95 -19.52 -15.19
CA ALA A 192 -18.75 -19.68 -14.37
C ALA A 192 -17.63 -20.38 -15.14
N MET A 193 -17.95 -21.47 -15.85
CA MET A 193 -16.98 -22.22 -16.64
C MET A 193 -16.36 -21.37 -17.75
N LEU A 194 -17.17 -20.60 -18.50
CA LEU A 194 -16.69 -19.69 -19.54
C LEU A 194 -15.93 -18.49 -18.95
N SER A 195 -16.41 -17.90 -17.88
CA SER A 195 -15.73 -16.76 -17.24
C SER A 195 -14.35 -17.15 -16.70
N LEU A 196 -14.26 -18.24 -15.94
CA LEU A 196 -13.03 -18.68 -15.28
C LEU A 196 -12.09 -19.43 -16.23
N GLY A 197 -12.61 -20.29 -17.11
CA GLY A 197 -11.79 -21.13 -17.98
C GLY A 197 -11.42 -20.50 -19.32
N TYR A 198 -12.28 -19.64 -19.88
CA TYR A 198 -12.06 -19.09 -21.21
C TYR A 198 -11.64 -17.62 -21.23
N VAL A 199 -12.31 -16.77 -20.42
CA VAL A 199 -12.03 -15.32 -20.38
C VAL A 199 -10.85 -15.00 -19.45
N ALA A 200 -10.85 -15.52 -18.22
CA ALA A 200 -9.87 -15.17 -17.21
C ALA A 200 -8.39 -15.43 -17.62
N PRO A 201 -8.04 -16.54 -18.32
CA PRO A 201 -6.65 -16.74 -18.76
C PRO A 201 -6.18 -15.69 -19.78
N ALA A 202 -7.09 -15.20 -20.65
CA ALA A 202 -6.76 -14.13 -21.57
C ALA A 202 -6.60 -12.77 -20.85
N ALA A 203 -7.46 -12.51 -19.86
CA ALA A 203 -7.39 -11.30 -19.04
C ALA A 203 -6.08 -11.24 -18.23
N ARG A 204 -5.63 -12.34 -17.64
CA ARG A 204 -4.32 -12.40 -16.94
C ARG A 204 -3.16 -11.99 -17.86
N LEU A 205 -3.15 -12.49 -19.11
CA LEU A 205 -2.12 -12.10 -20.10
C LEU A 205 -2.22 -10.63 -20.50
N ALA A 206 -3.43 -10.09 -20.63
CA ALA A 206 -3.63 -8.68 -20.93
C ALA A 206 -3.12 -7.79 -19.79
N ASN A 207 -3.45 -8.15 -18.54
CA ASN A 207 -2.99 -7.45 -17.33
C ASN A 207 -1.45 -7.46 -17.19
N THR A 208 -0.79 -8.57 -17.54
CA THR A 208 0.69 -8.63 -17.55
C THR A 208 1.28 -7.60 -18.53
N TRP A 209 0.67 -7.43 -19.70
CA TRP A 209 1.14 -6.43 -20.67
C TRP A 209 0.74 -5.02 -20.30
N ASP A 210 -0.36 -4.81 -19.59
CA ASP A 210 -0.76 -3.53 -19.00
C ASP A 210 0.29 -3.06 -17.96
N THR A 211 0.71 -3.96 -17.07
CA THR A 211 1.78 -3.69 -16.10
C THR A 211 3.10 -3.34 -16.80
N ARG A 212 3.46 -4.06 -17.89
CA ARG A 212 4.67 -3.75 -18.68
C ARG A 212 4.59 -2.39 -19.37
N LEU A 213 3.41 -2.03 -19.87
CA LEU A 213 3.15 -0.71 -20.46
C LEU A 213 3.35 0.40 -19.42
N GLY A 214 2.71 0.25 -18.25
CA GLY A 214 2.89 1.20 -17.14
C GLY A 214 4.34 1.31 -16.68
N GLY A 215 5.05 0.17 -16.56
CA GLY A 215 6.48 0.16 -16.23
C GLY A 215 7.36 0.87 -17.27
N SER A 216 7.11 0.65 -18.57
CA SER A 216 7.87 1.32 -19.64
C SER A 216 7.63 2.82 -19.68
N LEU A 217 6.40 3.27 -19.40
CA LEU A 217 6.07 4.69 -19.29
C LEU A 217 6.75 5.34 -18.09
N ALA A 218 6.66 4.68 -16.92
CA ALA A 218 7.29 5.18 -15.69
C ALA A 218 8.81 5.30 -15.82
N ASP A 219 9.46 4.32 -16.46
CA ASP A 219 10.89 4.31 -16.72
C ASP A 219 11.31 5.48 -17.62
N ALA A 220 10.61 5.66 -18.75
CA ALA A 220 10.89 6.77 -19.67
C ALA A 220 10.67 8.16 -19.05
N VAL A 221 9.63 8.31 -18.21
CA VAL A 221 9.36 9.56 -17.49
C VAL A 221 10.44 9.84 -16.43
N SER A 222 10.82 8.82 -15.66
CA SER A 222 11.84 8.96 -14.61
C SER A 222 13.22 9.27 -15.18
N CYS A 223 13.55 8.71 -16.35
CA CYS A 223 14.83 8.90 -17.04
C CYS A 223 14.76 9.95 -18.15
N ASN A 224 13.77 10.88 -18.14
CA ASN A 224 13.56 11.85 -19.22
C ASN A 224 14.79 12.70 -19.50
N ALA A 225 15.54 13.11 -18.47
CA ALA A 225 16.79 13.87 -18.64
C ALA A 225 17.83 13.10 -19.48
N VAL A 226 17.91 11.77 -19.33
CA VAL A 226 18.79 10.93 -20.14
C VAL A 226 18.28 10.84 -21.58
N VAL A 227 16.98 10.62 -21.76
CA VAL A 227 16.35 10.59 -23.09
C VAL A 227 16.63 11.88 -23.85
N LYS A 228 16.43 13.04 -23.20
CA LYS A 228 16.70 14.37 -23.75
C LYS A 228 18.19 14.58 -24.03
N GLY A 229 19.06 14.23 -23.07
CA GLY A 229 20.51 14.40 -23.20
C GLY A 229 21.13 13.65 -24.38
N PHE A 230 20.50 12.55 -24.81
CA PHE A 230 20.96 11.74 -25.95
C PHE A 230 20.07 11.86 -27.21
N GLY A 231 19.09 12.77 -27.24
CA GLY A 231 18.16 12.93 -28.38
C GLY A 231 17.47 11.62 -28.77
N ALA A 232 17.06 10.85 -27.75
CA ALA A 232 16.63 9.45 -27.92
C ALA A 232 15.10 9.29 -27.95
N GLU A 233 14.33 10.37 -28.12
CA GLU A 233 12.87 10.38 -28.07
C GLU A 233 12.24 9.35 -29.01
N GLU A 234 12.61 9.40 -30.30
CA GLU A 234 12.08 8.48 -31.30
C GLU A 234 12.42 7.00 -31.01
N ARG A 235 13.59 6.76 -30.39
CA ARG A 235 13.99 5.40 -30.01
C ARG A 235 13.09 4.86 -28.91
N GLU A 236 12.79 5.67 -27.91
CA GLU A 236 11.90 5.29 -26.80
C GLU A 236 10.44 5.18 -27.27
N GLU A 237 9.97 6.06 -28.17
CA GLU A 237 8.66 5.94 -28.80
C GLU A 237 8.51 4.63 -29.56
N ARG A 238 9.49 4.24 -30.37
CA ARG A 238 9.51 2.95 -31.10
C ARG A 238 9.52 1.77 -30.13
N ARG A 239 10.23 1.88 -29.00
CA ARG A 239 10.24 0.85 -27.95
C ARG A 239 8.85 0.72 -27.31
N LEU A 240 8.23 1.82 -26.94
CA LEU A 240 6.90 1.87 -26.36
C LEU A 240 5.84 1.33 -27.36
N ALA A 241 5.91 1.72 -28.62
CA ALA A 241 4.98 1.25 -29.66
C ALA A 241 4.95 -0.28 -29.77
N ARG A 242 6.08 -0.97 -29.61
CA ARG A 242 6.15 -2.44 -29.59
C ARG A 242 5.42 -3.04 -28.39
N VAL A 243 5.52 -2.41 -27.22
CA VAL A 243 4.81 -2.82 -26.01
C VAL A 243 3.30 -2.61 -26.17
N VAL A 244 2.91 -1.43 -26.68
CA VAL A 244 1.50 -1.07 -26.98
C VAL A 244 0.88 -2.04 -27.97
N ALA A 245 1.57 -2.40 -29.04
CA ALA A 245 1.06 -3.35 -30.03
C ALA A 245 0.75 -4.72 -29.40
N LYS A 246 1.61 -5.22 -28.52
CA LYS A 246 1.39 -6.49 -27.81
C LYS A 246 0.25 -6.36 -26.79
N TRP A 247 0.21 -5.29 -26.03
CA TRP A 247 -0.88 -5.00 -25.09
C TRP A 247 -2.22 -4.96 -25.83
N ARG A 248 -2.31 -4.20 -26.93
CA ARG A 248 -3.52 -4.09 -27.78
C ARG A 248 -4.00 -5.47 -28.27
N ALA A 249 -3.08 -6.30 -28.76
CA ALA A 249 -3.42 -7.62 -29.26
C ALA A 249 -3.97 -8.55 -28.17
N ARG A 250 -3.42 -8.49 -26.95
CA ARG A 250 -3.87 -9.29 -25.79
C ARG A 250 -5.20 -8.78 -25.25
N THR A 251 -5.35 -7.47 -25.11
CA THR A 251 -6.58 -6.82 -24.64
C THR A 251 -7.74 -7.09 -25.62
N ARG A 252 -7.51 -6.96 -26.94
CA ARG A 252 -8.50 -7.32 -27.96
C ARG A 252 -8.98 -8.77 -27.82
N ARG A 253 -8.05 -9.70 -27.59
CA ARG A 253 -8.41 -11.12 -27.40
C ARG A 253 -9.28 -11.32 -26.15
N THR A 254 -9.01 -10.62 -25.08
CA THR A 254 -9.81 -10.64 -23.84
C THR A 254 -11.22 -10.10 -24.10
N TRP A 255 -11.33 -8.98 -24.79
CA TRP A 255 -12.64 -8.37 -25.10
C TRP A 255 -13.48 -9.25 -26.02
N VAL A 256 -12.90 -9.80 -27.08
CA VAL A 256 -13.61 -10.72 -27.98
C VAL A 256 -14.12 -11.95 -27.21
N ARG A 257 -13.30 -12.55 -26.34
CA ARG A 257 -13.73 -13.67 -25.50
C ARG A 257 -14.84 -13.26 -24.52
N GLY A 258 -14.76 -12.05 -23.96
CA GLY A 258 -15.81 -11.48 -23.12
C GLY A 258 -17.13 -11.32 -23.87
N THR A 259 -17.09 -10.82 -25.10
CA THR A 259 -18.27 -10.69 -25.97
C THR A 259 -18.89 -12.05 -26.27
N ILE A 260 -18.08 -13.05 -26.65
CA ILE A 260 -18.56 -14.43 -26.89
C ILE A 260 -19.25 -15.00 -25.65
N ASN A 261 -18.64 -14.82 -24.47
CA ASN A 261 -19.24 -15.24 -23.20
C ASN A 261 -20.60 -14.55 -22.97
N GLY A 262 -20.68 -13.22 -23.18
CA GLY A 262 -21.94 -12.49 -23.07
C GLY A 262 -23.01 -12.95 -24.06
N THR A 263 -22.65 -13.24 -25.31
CA THR A 263 -23.56 -13.80 -26.32
C THR A 263 -24.07 -15.18 -25.89
N THR A 264 -23.20 -16.05 -25.37
CA THR A 264 -23.61 -17.37 -24.87
C THR A 264 -24.59 -17.24 -23.70
N GLN A 265 -24.32 -16.31 -22.77
CA GLN A 265 -25.25 -16.01 -21.67
C GLN A 265 -26.62 -15.54 -22.21
N GLY A 266 -26.63 -14.62 -23.18
CA GLY A 266 -27.85 -14.14 -23.80
C GLY A 266 -28.64 -15.27 -24.47
N ALA A 267 -27.98 -16.19 -25.18
CA ALA A 267 -28.61 -17.34 -25.81
C ALA A 267 -29.21 -18.30 -24.75
N LEU A 268 -28.52 -18.59 -23.67
CA LEU A 268 -29.03 -19.43 -22.56
C LEU A 268 -30.26 -18.80 -21.90
N LEU A 269 -30.24 -17.48 -21.65
CA LEU A 269 -31.38 -16.76 -21.09
C LEU A 269 -32.57 -16.75 -22.07
N LEU A 270 -32.34 -16.67 -23.40
CA LEU A 270 -33.40 -16.78 -24.41
C LEU A 270 -34.05 -18.16 -24.39
N VAL A 271 -33.25 -19.23 -24.32
CA VAL A 271 -33.79 -20.62 -24.24
C VAL A 271 -34.59 -20.80 -22.94
N MET A 272 -34.08 -20.33 -21.82
CA MET A 272 -34.78 -20.40 -20.54
C MET A 272 -36.08 -19.58 -20.58
N ARG A 273 -36.06 -18.41 -21.17
CA ARG A 273 -37.27 -17.58 -21.40
C ARG A 273 -38.31 -18.32 -22.22
N ALA A 274 -37.90 -18.91 -23.36
CA ALA A 274 -38.80 -19.67 -24.20
C ALA A 274 -39.42 -20.87 -23.46
N ALA A 275 -38.63 -21.59 -22.66
CA ALA A 275 -39.13 -22.70 -21.85
C ALA A 275 -40.15 -22.26 -20.80
N VAL A 276 -39.85 -21.19 -20.05
CA VAL A 276 -40.73 -20.67 -18.99
C VAL A 276 -42.03 -20.12 -19.55
N ILE A 277 -41.95 -19.31 -20.63
CA ILE A 277 -43.15 -18.74 -21.27
C ILE A 277 -43.95 -19.84 -21.97
N GLY A 278 -43.29 -20.77 -22.67
CA GLY A 278 -43.95 -21.89 -23.32
C GLY A 278 -44.73 -22.76 -22.32
N LEU A 279 -44.12 -23.06 -21.18
CA LEU A 279 -44.79 -23.82 -20.10
C LEU A 279 -45.99 -23.02 -19.53
N ALA A 280 -45.86 -21.71 -19.33
CA ALA A 280 -46.96 -20.87 -18.86
C ALA A 280 -48.15 -20.88 -19.83
N LEU A 281 -47.89 -20.81 -21.14
CA LEU A 281 -48.93 -20.90 -22.19
C LEU A 281 -49.56 -22.30 -22.24
N MET A 282 -48.79 -23.38 -22.03
CA MET A 282 -49.32 -24.73 -21.95
C MET A 282 -50.26 -24.91 -20.74
N LEU A 283 -49.86 -24.43 -19.57
CA LEU A 283 -50.67 -24.45 -18.36
C LEU A 283 -51.97 -23.65 -18.56
N TRP A 284 -51.89 -22.51 -19.21
CA TRP A 284 -53.06 -21.70 -19.58
C TRP A 284 -53.99 -22.47 -20.52
N SER A 285 -53.47 -23.11 -21.58
CA SER A 285 -54.27 -23.90 -22.52
C SER A 285 -54.94 -25.10 -21.90
N TRP A 286 -54.39 -25.64 -20.82
CA TRP A 286 -54.97 -26.73 -20.03
C TRP A 286 -55.99 -26.24 -18.97
N GLY A 287 -56.20 -24.92 -18.86
CA GLY A 287 -57.10 -24.34 -17.87
C GLY A 287 -56.55 -24.38 -16.43
N GLN A 288 -55.23 -24.63 -16.28
CA GLN A 288 -54.53 -24.67 -15.00
C GLN A 288 -53.89 -23.33 -14.61
N ALA A 289 -53.96 -22.33 -15.45
CA ALA A 289 -53.43 -21.00 -15.20
C ALA A 289 -54.39 -19.95 -15.83
N SER A 290 -54.51 -18.79 -15.15
CA SER A 290 -55.24 -17.63 -15.59
C SER A 290 -54.40 -16.73 -16.48
N ALA A 291 -54.98 -15.67 -17.07
CA ALA A 291 -54.24 -14.62 -17.77
C ALA A 291 -53.29 -13.86 -16.83
N GLY A 292 -53.71 -13.64 -15.58
CA GLY A 292 -52.87 -13.03 -14.55
C GLY A 292 -51.72 -13.94 -14.13
N ASP A 293 -51.92 -15.24 -14.12
CA ASP A 293 -50.85 -16.22 -13.86
C ASP A 293 -49.80 -16.19 -14.94
N VAL A 294 -50.16 -16.06 -16.20
CA VAL A 294 -49.20 -15.85 -17.31
C VAL A 294 -48.43 -14.54 -17.13
N ALA A 295 -49.12 -13.45 -16.74
CA ALA A 295 -48.47 -12.17 -16.42
C ALA A 295 -47.54 -12.26 -15.21
N PHE A 296 -47.91 -13.01 -14.18
CA PHE A 296 -47.07 -13.31 -13.01
C PHE A 296 -45.77 -14.02 -13.41
N VAL A 297 -45.86 -15.09 -14.21
CA VAL A 297 -44.69 -15.86 -14.66
C VAL A 297 -43.79 -15.00 -15.56
N LEU A 298 -44.35 -14.24 -16.49
CA LEU A 298 -43.63 -13.30 -17.37
C LEU A 298 -42.84 -12.27 -16.54
N THR A 299 -43.52 -11.59 -15.63
CA THR A 299 -42.91 -10.56 -14.79
C THR A 299 -41.84 -11.15 -13.88
N SER A 300 -42.09 -12.31 -13.27
CA SER A 300 -41.12 -13.02 -12.46
C SER A 300 -39.85 -13.34 -13.23
N PHE A 301 -40.00 -13.82 -14.47
CA PHE A 301 -38.85 -14.14 -15.31
C PHE A 301 -38.05 -12.88 -15.71
N PHE A 302 -38.72 -11.77 -16.04
CA PHE A 302 -38.03 -10.52 -16.37
C PHE A 302 -37.20 -9.99 -15.19
N VAL A 303 -37.73 -10.02 -13.96
CA VAL A 303 -37.03 -9.62 -12.77
C VAL A 303 -35.85 -10.56 -12.52
N LEU A 304 -36.05 -11.88 -12.53
CA LEU A 304 -35.00 -12.89 -12.37
C LEU A 304 -33.90 -12.76 -13.42
N GLN A 305 -34.26 -12.53 -14.69
CA GLN A 305 -33.28 -12.34 -15.78
C GLN A 305 -32.34 -11.17 -15.51
N GLY A 306 -32.81 -10.08 -14.91
CA GLY A 306 -31.99 -8.94 -14.51
C GLY A 306 -30.84 -9.35 -13.59
N TYR A 307 -31.15 -10.14 -12.55
CA TYR A 307 -30.15 -10.63 -11.61
C TYR A 307 -29.20 -11.68 -12.21
N LEU A 308 -29.71 -12.59 -13.05
CA LEU A 308 -28.89 -13.63 -13.68
C LEU A 308 -27.89 -13.05 -14.68
N ARG A 309 -28.30 -12.06 -15.48
CA ARG A 309 -27.47 -11.48 -16.55
C ARG A 309 -26.11 -11.02 -16.06
N ASP A 310 -26.06 -10.43 -14.87
CA ASP A 310 -24.84 -9.82 -14.35
C ASP A 310 -23.98 -10.77 -13.49
N ILE A 311 -24.44 -12.02 -13.25
CA ILE A 311 -23.74 -13.01 -12.43
C ILE A 311 -22.30 -13.27 -12.90
N GLY A 312 -22.07 -13.28 -14.22
CA GLY A 312 -20.74 -13.46 -14.79
C GLY A 312 -19.81 -12.29 -14.50
N THR A 313 -20.34 -11.08 -14.37
CA THR A 313 -19.58 -9.90 -13.94
C THR A 313 -19.27 -9.98 -12.45
N HIS A 314 -20.23 -10.39 -11.62
CA HIS A 314 -20.02 -10.57 -10.20
C HIS A 314 -18.96 -11.62 -9.88
N ILE A 315 -18.94 -12.75 -10.60
CA ILE A 315 -17.89 -13.77 -10.48
C ILE A 315 -16.50 -13.20 -10.81
N ARG A 316 -16.39 -12.41 -11.88
CA ARG A 316 -15.12 -11.76 -12.26
C ARG A 316 -14.68 -10.71 -11.24
N ASN A 317 -15.61 -9.90 -10.76
CA ASN A 317 -15.34 -8.88 -9.74
C ASN A 317 -14.88 -9.52 -8.43
N LEU A 318 -15.55 -10.58 -7.99
CA LEU A 318 -15.15 -11.34 -6.81
C LEU A 318 -13.71 -11.90 -6.96
N GLN A 319 -13.40 -12.50 -8.09
CA GLN A 319 -12.05 -13.02 -8.36
C GLN A 319 -11.01 -11.90 -8.38
N ARG A 320 -11.32 -10.76 -9.00
CA ARG A 320 -10.42 -9.60 -9.07
C ARG A 320 -10.18 -9.00 -7.68
N SER A 321 -11.24 -8.75 -6.92
CA SER A 321 -11.11 -8.16 -5.59
C SER A 321 -10.34 -9.08 -4.63
N ILE A 322 -10.53 -10.40 -4.71
CA ILE A 322 -9.75 -11.35 -3.91
C ILE A 322 -8.25 -11.28 -4.28
N ASN A 323 -7.91 -11.29 -5.57
CA ASN A 323 -6.50 -11.21 -6.00
C ASN A 323 -5.83 -9.89 -5.58
N ASP A 324 -6.54 -8.77 -5.72
CA ASP A 324 -5.99 -7.46 -5.35
C ASP A 324 -5.91 -7.27 -3.83
N MET A 325 -6.80 -7.90 -3.06
CA MET A 325 -6.76 -7.91 -1.60
C MET A 325 -5.75 -8.91 -1.03
N GLU A 326 -5.44 -10.01 -1.72
CA GLU A 326 -4.40 -10.96 -1.30
C GLU A 326 -3.06 -10.23 -1.07
N GLU A 327 -2.67 -9.35 -2.01
CA GLU A 327 -1.44 -8.54 -1.86
C GLU A 327 -1.47 -7.62 -0.61
N LEU A 328 -2.64 -7.13 -0.22
CA LEU A 328 -2.81 -6.29 0.98
C LEU A 328 -2.76 -7.13 2.26
N VAL A 329 -3.41 -8.30 2.28
CA VAL A 329 -3.43 -9.21 3.43
C VAL A 329 -2.03 -9.77 3.69
N ASP A 330 -1.29 -10.15 2.63
CA ASP A 330 0.10 -10.59 2.73
C ASP A 330 0.98 -9.47 3.30
N PHE A 331 0.81 -8.24 2.80
CA PHE A 331 1.52 -7.06 3.32
C PHE A 331 1.24 -6.82 4.82
N GLN A 332 0.02 -7.04 5.28
CA GLN A 332 -0.32 -6.92 6.70
C GLN A 332 0.22 -8.05 7.58
N SER A 333 0.52 -9.20 7.01
CA SER A 333 1.11 -10.35 7.72
C SER A 333 2.63 -10.36 7.70
N GLU A 334 3.27 -9.46 6.91
CA GLU A 334 4.73 -9.39 6.80
C GLU A 334 5.37 -8.94 8.13
N PRO A 335 6.42 -9.61 8.61
CA PRO A 335 7.06 -9.27 9.89
C PRO A 335 7.69 -7.88 9.82
N LEU A 336 7.57 -7.10 10.89
CA LEU A 336 8.11 -5.75 10.98
C LEU A 336 9.65 -5.74 11.00
N GLY A 337 10.25 -6.84 11.43
CA GLY A 337 11.69 -7.01 11.57
C GLY A 337 12.13 -6.72 13.00
N ILE A 338 12.36 -5.47 13.36
CA ILE A 338 12.80 -5.08 14.69
C ILE A 338 11.63 -4.47 15.45
N GLU A 339 11.23 -5.11 16.54
CA GLU A 339 10.13 -4.68 17.38
C GLU A 339 10.62 -4.31 18.78
N ASP A 340 9.93 -3.40 19.44
CA ASP A 340 10.18 -3.11 20.84
C ASP A 340 9.74 -4.29 21.70
N ARG A 341 10.56 -4.65 22.68
CA ARG A 341 10.20 -5.72 23.62
C ARG A 341 9.00 -5.29 24.46
N PRO A 342 8.14 -6.23 24.88
CA PRO A 342 7.07 -5.91 25.80
C PRO A 342 7.62 -5.25 27.07
N GLY A 343 7.14 -4.04 27.40
CA GLY A 343 7.61 -3.26 28.54
C GLY A 343 8.85 -2.39 28.28
N ALA A 344 9.32 -2.28 27.03
CA ALA A 344 10.40 -1.37 26.69
C ALA A 344 10.07 0.07 27.08
N GLY A 345 10.86 0.64 27.98
CA GLY A 345 10.72 2.02 28.45
C GLY A 345 11.50 3.03 27.61
N PRO A 346 11.36 4.33 27.90
CA PRO A 346 12.20 5.34 27.29
C PRO A 346 13.65 5.22 27.79
N ILE A 347 14.62 5.54 26.92
CA ILE A 347 16.02 5.72 27.31
C ILE A 347 16.25 7.17 27.76
N ALA A 348 17.16 7.39 28.71
CA ALA A 348 17.64 8.71 29.07
C ALA A 348 19.16 8.80 28.79
N ILE A 349 19.51 9.53 27.73
CA ILE A 349 20.92 9.78 27.37
C ILE A 349 21.36 11.10 28.00
N THR A 350 22.21 11.01 29.00
CA THR A 350 22.70 12.17 29.80
C THR A 350 24.12 12.57 29.43
N GLN A 351 24.99 11.57 29.32
CA GLN A 351 26.44 11.76 29.06
C GLN A 351 26.79 11.40 27.61
N GLY A 352 26.13 10.37 27.05
CA GLY A 352 26.40 9.88 25.71
C GLY A 352 27.57 8.89 25.64
N HIS A 353 27.85 8.14 26.72
CA HIS A 353 28.79 7.02 26.73
C HIS A 353 28.24 5.88 25.87
N ILE A 354 29.05 5.30 24.97
CA ILE A 354 28.63 4.20 24.08
C ILE A 354 29.57 3.02 24.28
N ALA A 355 29.04 1.85 24.64
CA ALA A 355 29.81 0.63 24.85
C ALA A 355 29.26 -0.53 23.99
N PHE A 356 30.16 -1.18 23.27
CA PHE A 356 29.92 -2.47 22.59
C PHE A 356 30.63 -3.55 23.40
N ASP A 357 29.90 -4.57 23.81
CA ASP A 357 30.44 -5.70 24.56
C ASP A 357 30.20 -7.01 23.84
N ASN A 358 31.29 -7.62 23.33
CA ASN A 358 31.31 -8.92 22.65
C ASN A 358 30.26 -9.07 21.53
N VAL A 359 30.06 -8.01 20.75
CA VAL A 359 29.00 -7.95 19.72
C VAL A 359 29.35 -8.85 18.54
N THR A 360 28.41 -9.75 18.21
CA THR A 360 28.43 -10.53 16.98
C THR A 360 27.25 -10.11 16.13
N PHE A 361 27.51 -9.80 14.85
CA PHE A 361 26.47 -9.35 13.93
C PHE A 361 26.68 -9.86 12.49
N HIS A 362 25.60 -10.28 11.85
CA HIS A 362 25.54 -10.57 10.41
C HIS A 362 24.22 -10.07 9.80
N TYR A 363 24.26 -9.67 8.53
CA TYR A 363 23.07 -9.28 7.78
C TYR A 363 22.26 -10.50 7.33
N GLY A 364 20.97 -10.51 7.60
CA GLY A 364 20.04 -11.55 7.16
C GLY A 364 20.57 -12.97 7.45
N ASN A 365 20.55 -13.86 6.46
CA ASN A 365 21.00 -15.25 6.57
C ASN A 365 22.47 -15.47 6.13
N HIS A 366 23.29 -14.43 6.09
CA HIS A 366 24.70 -14.60 5.72
C HIS A 366 25.42 -15.48 6.76
N ARG A 367 26.15 -16.50 6.28
CA ARG A 367 26.84 -17.48 7.14
C ARG A 367 28.06 -16.92 7.87
N SER A 368 28.68 -15.87 7.32
CA SER A 368 29.85 -15.24 7.91
C SER A 368 29.44 -13.94 8.63
N PRO A 369 29.73 -13.81 9.93
CA PRO A 369 29.45 -12.56 10.65
C PRO A 369 30.34 -11.43 10.13
N LEU A 370 29.76 -10.22 10.05
CA LEU A 370 30.54 -9.00 9.80
C LEU A 370 31.34 -8.61 11.05
N TYR A 371 30.69 -8.63 12.21
CA TYR A 371 31.35 -8.48 13.50
C TYR A 371 31.35 -9.81 14.25
N ARG A 372 32.49 -10.12 14.89
CA ARG A 372 32.65 -11.28 15.78
C ARG A 372 33.39 -10.86 17.04
N ASP A 373 32.74 -11.03 18.18
CA ASP A 373 33.29 -10.67 19.51
C ASP A 373 33.84 -9.23 19.52
N PHE A 374 33.08 -8.33 18.87
CA PHE A 374 33.51 -6.95 18.68
C PHE A 374 33.21 -6.12 19.93
N SER A 375 34.22 -5.51 20.49
CA SER A 375 34.11 -4.66 21.68
C SER A 375 34.83 -3.34 21.45
N VAL A 376 34.17 -2.24 21.83
CA VAL A 376 34.73 -0.88 21.80
C VAL A 376 33.99 -0.01 22.81
N ASP A 377 34.71 0.91 23.40
CA ASP A 377 34.19 1.89 24.35
C ASP A 377 34.44 3.30 23.82
N ILE A 378 33.43 4.16 23.87
CA ILE A 378 33.48 5.57 23.42
C ILE A 378 33.09 6.46 24.59
N ALA A 379 34.01 7.28 25.02
CA ALA A 379 33.83 8.14 26.18
C ALA A 379 32.80 9.27 25.94
N PRO A 380 32.12 9.77 26.96
CA PRO A 380 31.27 10.93 26.86
C PRO A 380 31.96 12.16 26.26
N GLY A 381 31.33 12.77 25.25
CA GLY A 381 31.85 13.96 24.58
C GLY A 381 33.02 13.70 23.64
N GLU A 382 33.47 12.46 23.48
CA GLU A 382 34.58 12.08 22.59
C GLU A 382 34.16 12.20 21.09
N ARG A 383 35.06 12.72 20.27
CA ARG A 383 34.89 12.82 18.81
C ARG A 383 35.68 11.72 18.13
N VAL A 384 34.97 10.68 17.67
CA VAL A 384 35.58 9.47 17.12
C VAL A 384 35.39 9.41 15.60
N GLY A 385 36.50 9.26 14.89
CA GLY A 385 36.51 9.06 13.44
C GLY A 385 36.52 7.59 13.05
N LEU A 386 35.58 7.19 12.19
CA LEU A 386 35.50 5.85 11.60
C LEU A 386 36.18 5.85 10.24
N VAL A 387 37.34 5.22 10.10
CA VAL A 387 38.16 5.19 8.90
C VAL A 387 38.31 3.75 8.39
N GLY A 388 38.50 3.54 7.10
CA GLY A 388 38.70 2.21 6.52
C GLY A 388 38.11 2.08 5.12
N HIS A 389 38.42 1.00 4.43
CA HIS A 389 37.93 0.74 3.07
C HIS A 389 36.38 0.63 3.01
N SER A 390 35.83 0.82 1.80
CA SER A 390 34.40 0.56 1.57
C SER A 390 34.09 -0.91 1.93
N GLY A 391 32.95 -1.14 2.62
CA GLY A 391 32.57 -2.48 3.08
C GLY A 391 33.30 -2.99 4.36
N SER A 392 34.14 -2.19 5.02
CA SER A 392 34.84 -2.59 6.24
C SER A 392 33.95 -2.68 7.49
N GLY A 393 32.72 -2.11 7.46
CA GLY A 393 31.76 -2.17 8.57
C GLY A 393 31.33 -0.82 9.14
N LYS A 394 32.00 0.30 8.84
CA LYS A 394 31.75 1.64 9.43
C LYS A 394 30.26 2.04 9.47
N THR A 395 29.57 1.94 8.36
CA THR A 395 28.13 2.27 8.29
C THR A 395 27.28 1.30 9.10
N THR A 396 27.69 0.03 9.21
CA THR A 396 27.00 -0.95 10.06
C THR A 396 27.14 -0.62 11.53
N PHE A 397 28.33 -0.17 11.96
CA PHE A 397 28.58 0.29 13.32
C PHE A 397 27.57 1.37 13.75
N VAL A 398 27.42 2.39 12.94
CA VAL A 398 26.48 3.48 13.16
C VAL A 398 25.02 3.01 13.13
N LYS A 399 24.67 2.10 12.22
CA LYS A 399 23.32 1.53 12.15
C LYS A 399 22.95 0.71 13.38
N LEU A 400 23.90 0.01 13.98
CA LEU A 400 23.71 -0.76 15.21
C LEU A 400 23.46 0.15 16.42
N ILE A 401 24.17 1.27 16.54
CA ILE A 401 23.94 2.28 17.60
C ILE A 401 22.52 2.85 17.52
N GLN A 402 22.01 3.08 16.31
CA GLN A 402 20.63 3.51 16.08
C GLN A 402 19.61 2.38 16.25
N ARG A 403 20.05 1.17 16.55
CA ARG A 403 19.21 -0.04 16.58
C ARG A 403 18.35 -0.17 15.31
N LEU A 404 18.96 0.06 14.13
CA LEU A 404 18.34 -0.25 12.84
C LEU A 404 18.44 -1.76 12.53
N TYR A 405 19.24 -2.48 13.33
CA TYR A 405 19.38 -3.93 13.39
C TYR A 405 19.61 -4.34 14.84
N ASP A 406 19.08 -5.50 15.24
CA ASP A 406 19.44 -6.13 16.51
C ASP A 406 20.70 -6.98 16.31
N VAL A 407 21.54 -7.07 17.35
CA VAL A 407 22.74 -7.91 17.34
C VAL A 407 22.39 -9.38 17.51
N ASN A 408 23.23 -10.28 16.97
CA ASN A 408 23.03 -11.72 17.10
C ASN A 408 23.54 -12.26 18.44
N ALA A 409 24.57 -11.64 19.01
CA ALA A 409 25.09 -11.89 20.36
C ALA A 409 25.83 -10.65 20.90
N GLY A 410 26.06 -10.59 22.20
CA GLY A 410 26.64 -9.44 22.87
C GLY A 410 25.61 -8.35 23.15
N THR A 411 26.05 -7.20 23.62
CA THR A 411 25.22 -6.05 23.98
C THR A 411 25.79 -4.74 23.47
N ILE A 412 24.92 -3.79 23.18
CA ILE A 412 25.29 -2.39 22.95
C ILE A 412 24.55 -1.56 23.99
N ALA A 413 25.30 -0.80 24.76
CA ALA A 413 24.78 0.04 25.82
C ALA A 413 25.08 1.53 25.57
N ILE A 414 24.15 2.40 25.93
CA ILE A 414 24.32 3.85 25.97
C ILE A 414 24.03 4.31 27.37
N ASP A 415 25.00 5.00 28.00
CA ASP A 415 24.99 5.38 29.42
C ASP A 415 24.62 4.19 30.33
N GLY A 416 25.16 3.00 30.03
CA GLY A 416 24.92 1.75 30.77
C GLY A 416 23.56 1.10 30.52
N GLN A 417 22.70 1.67 29.65
CA GLN A 417 21.40 1.13 29.32
C GLN A 417 21.48 0.32 28.00
N ASP A 418 21.13 -0.96 28.05
CA ASP A 418 21.10 -1.84 26.88
C ASP A 418 20.02 -1.33 25.87
N ILE A 419 20.47 -0.94 24.68
CA ILE A 419 19.58 -0.39 23.64
C ILE A 419 18.53 -1.40 23.13
N SER A 420 18.73 -2.69 23.36
CA SER A 420 17.76 -3.73 22.98
C SER A 420 16.53 -3.76 23.89
N GLN A 421 16.63 -3.18 25.10
CA GLN A 421 15.58 -3.17 26.13
C GLN A 421 14.76 -1.89 26.15
N VAL A 422 15.12 -0.88 25.34
CA VAL A 422 14.47 0.42 25.33
C VAL A 422 13.61 0.63 24.07
N ALA A 423 12.68 1.57 24.11
CA ALA A 423 11.84 1.91 22.97
C ALA A 423 12.68 2.58 21.86
N GLN A 424 12.61 2.05 20.64
CA GLN A 424 13.37 2.54 19.47
C GLN A 424 13.13 4.02 19.20
N ALA A 425 11.87 4.48 19.31
CA ALA A 425 11.53 5.88 19.09
C ALA A 425 12.21 6.81 20.10
N SER A 426 12.32 6.40 21.39
CA SER A 426 13.03 7.15 22.41
C SER A 426 14.54 7.18 22.18
N LEU A 427 15.12 6.05 21.77
CA LEU A 427 16.55 5.96 21.45
C LEU A 427 16.90 6.88 20.27
N ARG A 428 16.19 6.72 19.15
CA ARG A 428 16.46 7.48 17.90
C ARG A 428 16.17 8.96 18.05
N GLY A 429 15.23 9.34 18.90
CA GLY A 429 14.91 10.74 19.19
C GLY A 429 16.02 11.48 19.95
N GLN A 430 16.97 10.75 20.60
CA GLN A 430 18.09 11.31 21.33
C GLN A 430 19.44 11.15 20.62
N ILE A 431 19.42 10.75 19.33
CA ILE A 431 20.58 10.65 18.45
C ILE A 431 20.36 11.55 17.25
N ALA A 432 21.20 12.57 17.06
CA ALA A 432 21.17 13.38 15.86
C ALA A 432 22.01 12.74 14.74
N ILE A 433 21.52 12.79 13.50
CA ILE A 433 22.24 12.28 12.34
C ILE A 433 22.25 13.32 11.22
N VAL A 434 23.41 13.52 10.60
CA VAL A 434 23.60 14.25 9.36
C VAL A 434 24.10 13.26 8.31
N GLN A 435 23.26 12.93 7.33
CA GLN A 435 23.55 11.96 6.28
C GLN A 435 24.39 12.57 5.16
N GLN A 436 25.13 11.75 4.42
CA GLN A 436 25.92 12.11 3.26
C GLN A 436 25.09 12.84 2.20
N GLU A 437 23.92 12.29 1.85
CA GLU A 437 22.94 12.90 0.97
C GLU A 437 21.64 13.14 1.74
N PRO A 438 21.44 14.35 2.32
CA PRO A 438 20.26 14.61 3.10
C PRO A 438 19.00 14.66 2.26
N ILE A 439 18.02 13.89 2.68
CA ILE A 439 16.69 13.85 2.08
C ILE A 439 15.78 14.82 2.84
N LEU A 440 15.13 15.71 2.11
CA LEU A 440 14.14 16.64 2.63
C LEU A 440 12.73 16.21 2.22
N PHE A 441 11.78 16.38 3.14
CA PHE A 441 10.36 16.18 2.83
C PHE A 441 9.85 17.27 1.88
N HIS A 442 8.89 16.95 1.04
CA HIS A 442 8.17 17.95 0.24
C HIS A 442 7.27 18.81 1.13
N ARG A 443 7.89 19.62 1.98
CA ARG A 443 7.29 20.53 2.96
C ARG A 443 8.05 21.84 2.95
N SER A 444 7.64 22.80 3.79
CA SER A 444 8.39 24.04 3.99
C SER A 444 9.78 23.81 4.59
N LEU A 445 10.67 24.79 4.45
CA LEU A 445 11.98 24.74 5.10
C LEU A 445 11.86 24.73 6.64
N ALA A 446 10.94 25.53 7.18
CA ALA A 446 10.65 25.51 8.61
C ALA A 446 10.27 24.13 9.11
N GLU A 447 9.31 23.44 8.45
CA GLU A 447 8.89 22.09 8.82
C GLU A 447 10.01 21.05 8.65
N ASN A 448 10.90 21.22 7.68
CA ASN A 448 12.06 20.35 7.49
C ASN A 448 13.08 20.51 8.61
N ILE A 449 13.34 21.72 9.10
CA ILE A 449 14.22 21.99 10.22
C ILE A 449 13.57 21.51 11.54
N ALA A 450 12.30 21.83 11.73
CA ALA A 450 11.53 21.47 12.93
C ALA A 450 11.20 19.95 13.03
N TYR A 451 11.56 19.15 12.02
CA TYR A 451 11.23 17.73 11.99
C TYR A 451 11.76 16.96 13.21
N SER A 452 12.93 17.31 13.72
CA SER A 452 13.54 16.69 14.90
C SER A 452 12.88 17.11 16.22
N ARG A 453 12.25 18.29 16.27
CA ARG A 453 11.57 18.84 17.46
C ARG A 453 10.27 19.52 17.02
N PRO A 454 9.18 18.75 16.85
CA PRO A 454 7.87 19.31 16.53
C PRO A 454 7.41 20.27 17.63
N GLY A 455 6.88 21.44 17.22
CA GLY A 455 6.45 22.49 18.14
C GLY A 455 7.53 23.52 18.50
N ALA A 456 8.72 23.44 17.92
CA ALA A 456 9.74 24.48 18.05
C ALA A 456 9.20 25.82 17.51
N SER A 457 9.53 26.92 18.22
CA SER A 457 9.14 28.27 17.81
C SER A 457 9.90 28.70 16.54
N GLN A 458 9.36 29.69 15.85
CA GLN A 458 10.03 30.25 14.66
C GLN A 458 11.42 30.78 15.03
N GLU A 459 11.58 31.38 16.21
CA GLU A 459 12.85 31.91 16.71
C GLU A 459 13.89 30.79 16.92
N GLU A 460 13.48 29.65 17.49
CA GLU A 460 14.35 28.47 17.67
C GLU A 460 14.78 27.87 16.33
N ILE A 461 13.86 27.81 15.35
CA ILE A 461 14.14 27.34 13.99
C ILE A 461 15.17 28.26 13.32
N GLU A 462 14.99 29.58 13.42
CA GLU A 462 15.91 30.56 12.86
C GLU A 462 17.27 30.54 13.56
N HIS A 463 17.29 30.36 14.87
CA HIS A 463 18.53 30.21 15.63
C HIS A 463 19.33 28.99 15.18
N ALA A 464 18.67 27.84 15.06
CA ALA A 464 19.30 26.63 14.53
C ALA A 464 19.81 26.81 13.10
N ALA A 465 19.06 27.52 12.26
CA ALA A 465 19.46 27.84 10.89
C ALA A 465 20.68 28.77 10.83
N ARG A 466 20.80 29.77 11.74
CA ARG A 466 21.98 30.64 11.85
C ARG A 466 23.22 29.84 12.27
N LEU A 467 23.10 28.96 13.26
CA LEU A 467 24.20 28.07 13.69
C LEU A 467 24.69 27.17 12.54
N ALA A 468 23.78 26.74 11.68
CA ALA A 468 24.06 25.91 10.51
C ALA A 468 24.49 26.71 9.26
N SER A 469 24.66 28.04 9.36
CA SER A 469 24.91 28.93 8.22
C SER A 469 23.85 28.80 7.10
N ALA A 470 22.60 28.50 7.46
CA ALA A 470 21.49 28.32 6.55
C ALA A 470 20.54 29.54 6.48
N HIS A 471 20.55 30.41 7.50
CA HIS A 471 19.60 31.52 7.61
C HIS A 471 19.64 32.45 6.40
N ASP A 472 20.82 32.86 5.97
CA ASP A 472 21.00 33.91 4.96
C ASP A 472 20.43 33.48 3.60
N PHE A 473 20.70 32.24 3.16
CA PHE A 473 20.12 31.79 1.91
C PHE A 473 18.60 31.57 2.04
N ILE A 474 18.10 31.12 3.21
CA ILE A 474 16.66 30.94 3.44
C ILE A 474 15.94 32.29 3.41
N ALA A 475 16.48 33.30 4.09
CA ALA A 475 15.90 34.64 4.16
C ALA A 475 15.81 35.32 2.77
N ASN A 476 16.77 35.02 1.87
CA ASN A 476 16.79 35.53 0.50
C ASN A 476 15.79 34.81 -0.44
N LEU A 477 15.17 33.73 -0.04
CA LEU A 477 14.14 33.09 -0.85
C LEU A 477 12.82 33.87 -0.80
N PRO A 478 12.02 33.92 -1.89
CA PRO A 478 10.80 34.72 -1.97
C PRO A 478 9.77 34.44 -0.87
N LYS A 479 9.75 33.24 -0.31
CA LYS A 479 8.86 32.81 0.79
C LYS A 479 9.61 32.50 2.09
N GLY A 480 10.92 32.81 2.15
CA GLY A 480 11.74 32.55 3.32
C GLY A 480 11.60 31.10 3.81
N TYR A 481 11.37 30.94 5.10
CA TYR A 481 11.16 29.66 5.76
C TYR A 481 9.88 28.91 5.32
N GLY A 482 8.91 29.59 4.71
CA GLY A 482 7.71 29.00 4.11
C GLY A 482 7.93 28.40 2.72
N THR A 483 9.14 28.43 2.19
CA THR A 483 9.47 27.89 0.86
C THR A 483 9.37 26.37 0.82
N LEU A 484 8.58 25.83 -0.13
CA LEU A 484 8.48 24.39 -0.38
C LEU A 484 9.68 23.87 -1.17
N VAL A 485 10.38 22.90 -0.63
CA VAL A 485 11.67 22.42 -1.17
C VAL A 485 11.57 21.48 -2.38
N GLY A 486 10.35 21.08 -2.78
CA GLY A 486 10.16 20.09 -3.84
C GLY A 486 10.38 18.64 -3.38
N GLU A 487 10.20 17.70 -4.29
CA GLU A 487 10.43 16.28 -3.98
C GLU A 487 11.92 16.06 -3.66
N ARG A 488 12.21 15.44 -2.51
CA ARG A 488 13.56 15.19 -1.98
C ARG A 488 14.47 16.43 -1.90
N GLY A 489 13.90 17.65 -1.94
CA GLY A 489 14.68 18.88 -1.88
C GLY A 489 15.34 19.30 -3.21
N VAL A 490 14.81 18.83 -4.35
CA VAL A 490 15.39 19.06 -5.68
C VAL A 490 15.57 20.55 -6.06
N LYS A 491 14.83 21.44 -5.40
CA LYS A 491 14.92 22.90 -5.64
C LYS A 491 16.10 23.58 -4.94
N LEU A 492 16.82 22.86 -4.09
CA LEU A 492 17.98 23.35 -3.36
C LEU A 492 19.27 22.76 -3.94
N SER A 493 20.36 23.51 -3.86
CA SER A 493 21.69 23.00 -4.13
C SER A 493 22.09 21.91 -3.10
N GLY A 494 23.13 21.14 -3.39
CA GLY A 494 23.66 20.14 -2.46
C GLY A 494 24.05 20.75 -1.11
N GLY A 495 24.77 21.88 -1.14
CA GLY A 495 25.20 22.60 0.06
C GLY A 495 24.06 23.20 0.87
N GLU A 496 23.02 23.72 0.23
CA GLU A 496 21.82 24.21 0.91
C GLU A 496 21.05 23.08 1.62
N ARG A 497 20.85 21.92 0.94
CA ARG A 497 20.26 20.74 1.56
C ARG A 497 21.04 20.29 2.80
N GLN A 498 22.38 20.30 2.70
CA GLN A 498 23.27 19.90 3.80
C GLN A 498 23.12 20.83 5.01
N ARG A 499 23.13 22.16 4.77
CA ARG A 499 22.93 23.15 5.83
C ARG A 499 21.56 23.05 6.49
N VAL A 500 20.51 22.74 5.75
CA VAL A 500 19.17 22.45 6.32
C VAL A 500 19.21 21.20 7.21
N ALA A 501 19.92 20.15 6.80
CA ALA A 501 20.08 18.94 7.62
C ALA A 501 20.91 19.20 8.91
N ILE A 502 21.94 20.03 8.82
CA ILE A 502 22.72 20.47 9.98
C ILE A 502 21.85 21.32 10.92
N ALA A 503 21.02 22.23 10.40
CA ALA A 503 20.05 23.00 11.20
C ALA A 503 19.06 22.08 11.95
N ARG A 504 18.57 21.02 11.29
CA ARG A 504 17.76 19.97 11.92
C ARG A 504 18.49 19.29 13.09
N ALA A 505 19.79 19.01 12.92
CA ALA A 505 20.61 18.39 13.96
C ALA A 505 20.88 19.35 15.14
N PHE A 506 21.09 20.66 14.88
CA PHE A 506 21.17 21.67 15.94
C PHE A 506 19.89 21.75 16.77
N LEU A 507 18.73 21.77 16.08
CA LEU A 507 17.44 21.86 16.74
C LEU A 507 17.10 20.60 17.55
N ALA A 508 17.61 19.42 17.13
CA ALA A 508 17.46 18.17 17.89
C ALA A 508 18.12 18.22 19.26
N ASP A 509 19.22 18.95 19.39
CA ASP A 509 20.03 19.11 20.61
C ASP A 509 20.38 17.79 21.32
N ALA A 510 20.71 16.76 20.54
CA ALA A 510 21.01 15.42 21.02
C ALA A 510 22.45 15.33 21.58
N ARG A 511 22.65 14.48 22.61
CA ARG A 511 23.97 14.22 23.20
C ARG A 511 24.88 13.37 22.31
N ILE A 512 24.29 12.53 21.46
CA ILE A 512 25.02 11.71 20.49
C ILE A 512 24.79 12.26 19.10
N LEU A 513 25.87 12.47 18.37
CA LEU A 513 25.87 13.00 17.00
C LEU A 513 26.53 12.00 16.06
N ILE A 514 25.90 11.72 14.93
CA ILE A 514 26.43 10.90 13.86
C ILE A 514 26.55 11.75 12.60
N LEU A 515 27.76 11.84 12.05
CA LEU A 515 28.06 12.55 10.82
C LEU A 515 28.53 11.55 9.77
N ASP A 516 27.78 11.41 8.67
CA ASP A 516 28.13 10.55 7.55
C ASP A 516 28.55 11.40 6.36
N GLU A 517 29.85 11.51 6.10
CA GLU A 517 30.52 12.16 4.94
C GLU A 517 29.82 13.40 4.36
N ALA A 518 29.60 14.42 5.18
CA ALA A 518 28.73 15.57 4.84
C ALA A 518 29.23 16.52 3.73
N THR A 519 30.34 16.28 3.04
CA THR A 519 31.00 17.28 2.16
C THR A 519 31.40 16.78 0.76
N SER A 520 31.06 15.55 0.37
CA SER A 520 31.35 15.06 -0.98
C SER A 520 30.47 15.79 -2.03
N SER A 521 31.07 16.33 -3.10
CA SER A 521 30.40 16.97 -4.25
C SER A 521 29.87 18.40 -4.04
N LEU A 522 30.50 19.20 -3.16
CA LEU A 522 30.10 20.57 -2.89
C LEU A 522 31.10 21.57 -3.51
N ASP A 523 30.63 22.80 -3.79
CA ASP A 523 31.47 23.94 -4.11
C ASP A 523 32.30 24.38 -2.90
N SER A 524 33.47 24.94 -3.12
CA SER A 524 34.44 25.26 -2.07
C SER A 524 33.89 26.22 -1.01
N GLU A 525 33.04 27.19 -1.38
CA GLU A 525 32.44 28.13 -0.43
C GLU A 525 31.42 27.43 0.50
N SER A 526 30.53 26.64 -0.06
CA SER A 526 29.60 25.84 0.73
C SER A 526 30.31 24.84 1.64
N GLU A 527 31.42 24.25 1.21
CA GLU A 527 32.22 23.33 1.99
C GLU A 527 32.76 23.97 3.28
N VAL A 528 33.32 25.17 3.21
CA VAL A 528 33.84 25.92 4.37
C VAL A 528 32.72 26.20 5.37
N LEU A 529 31.56 26.67 4.91
CA LEU A 529 30.42 26.98 5.78
C LEU A 529 29.89 25.73 6.46
N ILE A 530 29.81 24.60 5.76
CA ILE A 530 29.36 23.32 6.29
C ILE A 530 30.35 22.79 7.32
N GLN A 531 31.65 22.86 7.04
CA GLN A 531 32.67 22.40 7.98
C GLN A 531 32.63 23.20 9.28
N GLN A 532 32.55 24.53 9.21
CA GLN A 532 32.40 25.39 10.39
C GLN A 532 31.11 25.07 11.19
N ALA A 533 30.00 24.82 10.49
CA ALA A 533 28.76 24.46 11.13
C ALA A 533 28.86 23.09 11.84
N MET A 534 29.53 22.11 11.22
CA MET A 534 29.76 20.80 11.82
C MET A 534 30.68 20.89 13.05
N GLU A 535 31.76 21.66 12.99
CA GLU A 535 32.66 21.88 14.13
C GLU A 535 31.90 22.46 15.34
N ARG A 536 31.04 23.46 15.10
CA ARG A 536 30.15 24.02 16.15
C ARG A 536 29.17 22.96 16.68
N LEU A 537 28.63 22.13 15.79
CA LEU A 537 27.65 21.10 16.17
C LEU A 537 28.28 19.99 17.03
N MET A 538 29.55 19.67 16.83
CA MET A 538 30.29 18.64 17.61
C MET A 538 30.60 19.05 19.04
N VAL A 539 30.63 20.35 19.36
CA VAL A 539 31.01 20.83 20.71
C VAL A 539 30.08 20.27 21.79
N GLY A 540 30.68 19.61 22.77
CA GLY A 540 29.98 19.06 23.95
C GLY A 540 29.10 17.83 23.67
N ARG A 541 29.29 17.16 22.51
CA ARG A 541 28.56 15.96 22.12
C ARG A 541 29.50 14.81 21.84
N THR A 542 29.07 13.61 22.19
CA THR A 542 29.73 12.38 21.73
C THR A 542 29.46 12.25 20.23
N THR A 543 30.52 12.32 19.43
CA THR A 543 30.39 12.42 17.98
C THR A 543 31.06 11.27 17.27
N LEU A 544 30.33 10.65 16.34
CA LEU A 544 30.81 9.62 15.44
C LEU A 544 30.86 10.17 14.02
N VAL A 545 32.04 10.21 13.41
CA VAL A 545 32.25 10.74 12.06
C VAL A 545 32.69 9.62 11.13
N ILE A 546 31.86 9.24 10.14
CA ILE A 546 32.34 8.41 9.03
C ILE A 546 33.14 9.33 8.11
N ALA A 547 34.46 9.23 8.23
CA ALA A 547 35.36 10.19 7.61
C ALA A 547 35.91 9.67 6.27
N HIS A 548 35.74 10.49 5.22
CA HIS A 548 36.32 10.29 3.91
C HIS A 548 37.24 11.44 3.48
N ARG A 549 37.37 12.52 4.29
CA ARG A 549 38.23 13.67 4.01
C ARG A 549 39.27 13.88 5.10
N LEU A 550 40.49 14.24 4.66
CA LEU A 550 41.63 14.48 5.52
C LEU A 550 41.43 15.62 6.51
N SER A 551 40.75 16.71 6.10
CA SER A 551 40.48 17.86 6.95
C SER A 551 39.60 17.50 8.15
N THR A 552 38.61 16.70 7.95
CA THR A 552 37.68 16.25 9.02
C THR A 552 38.40 15.35 10.03
N VAL A 553 39.24 14.44 9.53
CA VAL A 553 39.93 13.45 10.37
C VAL A 553 40.91 14.08 11.39
N ARG A 554 41.56 15.16 11.03
CA ARG A 554 42.56 15.86 11.88
C ARG A 554 41.95 16.50 13.13
N ALA A 555 40.68 16.89 13.06
CA ALA A 555 40.01 17.58 14.17
C ALA A 555 39.38 16.63 15.20
N LEU A 556 39.54 15.31 15.01
CA LEU A 556 38.92 14.29 15.88
C LEU A 556 39.90 13.82 16.97
N ASP A 557 39.32 13.43 18.10
CA ASP A 557 40.13 13.05 19.29
C ASP A 557 40.74 11.66 19.10
N ARG A 558 39.98 10.72 18.49
CA ARG A 558 40.40 9.33 18.26
C ARG A 558 39.87 8.81 16.91
N LEU A 559 40.65 7.96 16.28
CA LEU A 559 40.30 7.29 15.04
C LEU A 559 40.24 5.78 15.29
N LEU A 560 39.19 5.16 14.76
CA LEU A 560 39.02 3.71 14.72
C LEU A 560 39.17 3.27 13.26
N VAL A 561 40.19 2.50 12.97
CA VAL A 561 40.46 2.00 11.63
C VAL A 561 39.85 0.63 11.45
N PHE A 562 38.80 0.56 10.63
CA PHE A 562 38.07 -0.67 10.34
C PHE A 562 38.68 -1.43 9.17
N ASP A 563 38.90 -2.72 9.36
CA ASP A 563 39.18 -3.68 8.30
C ASP A 563 38.43 -4.99 8.55
N ARG A 564 37.60 -5.41 7.58
CA ARG A 564 36.81 -6.66 7.61
C ARG A 564 36.07 -6.90 8.93
N GLY A 565 35.41 -5.86 9.44
CA GLY A 565 34.61 -5.93 10.65
C GLY A 565 35.40 -5.94 11.96
N LYS A 566 36.68 -5.57 11.94
CA LYS A 566 37.52 -5.42 13.13
C LYS A 566 38.13 -4.03 13.17
N ILE A 567 38.39 -3.52 14.36
CA ILE A 567 39.26 -2.37 14.61
C ILE A 567 40.69 -2.89 14.59
N VAL A 568 41.48 -2.49 13.60
CA VAL A 568 42.87 -2.96 13.42
C VAL A 568 43.90 -1.94 13.85
N GLU A 569 43.53 -0.66 13.89
CA GLU A 569 44.35 0.44 14.38
C GLU A 569 43.44 1.41 15.12
N GLU A 570 43.97 2.00 16.22
CA GLU A 570 43.27 2.93 17.08
C GLU A 570 44.25 3.95 17.63
N GLY A 571 43.86 5.23 17.64
CA GLY A 571 44.68 6.32 18.16
C GLY A 571 44.37 7.67 17.51
N SER A 572 45.11 8.68 17.86
CA SER A 572 45.01 10.01 17.25
C SER A 572 45.57 10.04 15.81
N HIS A 573 45.23 11.09 15.06
CA HIS A 573 45.81 11.30 13.73
C HIS A 573 47.35 11.26 13.75
N ASP A 574 47.99 11.95 14.72
CA ASP A 574 49.43 12.07 14.82
C ASP A 574 50.14 10.76 15.19
N GLU A 575 49.48 9.90 15.94
CA GLU A 575 49.97 8.56 16.28
C GLU A 575 49.88 7.63 15.07
N LEU A 576 48.71 7.57 14.43
CA LEU A 576 48.45 6.61 13.35
C LEU A 576 49.23 6.94 12.06
N ILE A 577 49.52 8.21 11.78
CA ILE A 577 50.32 8.58 10.59
C ILE A 577 51.79 8.16 10.73
N ARG A 578 52.31 8.02 11.97
CA ARG A 578 53.68 7.56 12.27
C ARG A 578 53.84 6.04 12.15
N LEU A 579 52.75 5.29 12.21
CA LEU A 579 52.77 3.83 12.08
C LEU A 579 53.29 3.40 10.70
N LYS A 580 54.49 2.82 10.66
CA LYS A 580 55.06 2.30 9.41
C LYS A 580 54.24 1.10 8.91
N GLY A 581 53.71 1.19 7.71
CA GLY A 581 52.90 0.14 7.13
C GLY A 581 51.43 0.12 7.57
N GLY A 582 51.02 1.09 8.40
CA GLY A 582 49.62 1.22 8.87
C GLY A 582 48.62 1.41 7.72
N ILE A 583 47.42 0.89 7.93
CA ILE A 583 46.29 1.03 6.95
C ILE A 583 45.90 2.51 6.89
N TYR A 584 45.77 3.18 8.04
CA TYR A 584 45.43 4.60 8.10
C TYR A 584 46.44 5.45 7.32
N ARG A 585 47.72 5.25 7.53
CA ARG A 585 48.79 5.97 6.82
C ARG A 585 48.68 5.79 5.31
N ARG A 586 48.47 4.58 4.82
CA ARG A 586 48.30 4.30 3.39
C ARG A 586 47.07 4.99 2.78
N LEU A 587 45.96 5.01 3.51
CA LEU A 587 44.74 5.70 3.08
C LEU A 587 44.98 7.21 3.02
N PHE A 588 45.64 7.77 4.03
CA PHE A 588 45.97 9.18 4.11
C PHE A 588 46.94 9.62 2.97
N GLU A 589 48.03 8.87 2.77
CA GLU A 589 48.99 9.16 1.69
C GLU A 589 48.33 9.10 0.30
N ARG A 590 47.43 8.18 0.08
CA ARG A 590 46.66 8.07 -1.17
C ARG A 590 45.79 9.29 -1.43
N GLN A 591 45.04 9.75 -0.45
CA GLN A 591 44.20 10.93 -0.56
C GLN A 591 45.03 12.21 -0.73
N ALA A 592 46.13 12.33 -0.02
CA ALA A 592 47.06 13.46 -0.17
C ALA A 592 47.64 13.54 -1.58
N LEU A 593 48.00 12.39 -2.17
CA LEU A 593 48.49 12.30 -3.55
C LEU A 593 47.41 12.68 -4.61
N GLU A 594 46.16 12.28 -4.38
CA GLU A 594 45.05 12.67 -5.26
C GLU A 594 44.79 14.19 -5.24
N LEU A 595 44.83 14.81 -4.05
CA LEU A 595 44.70 16.26 -3.90
C LEU A 595 45.85 17.01 -4.58
N THR A 596 47.07 16.52 -4.49
CA THR A 596 48.27 17.17 -5.12
C THR A 596 48.23 17.05 -6.65
N LYS A 597 47.77 15.93 -7.18
CA LYS A 597 47.58 15.72 -8.63
C LYS A 597 46.49 16.64 -9.20
N GLY A 598 45.38 16.89 -8.45
CA GLY A 598 44.33 17.81 -8.85
C GLY A 598 44.74 19.30 -8.86
N LEU A 599 45.83 19.65 -8.16
CA LEU A 599 46.39 21.01 -8.13
C LEU A 599 47.44 21.25 -9.24
N MET A 600 47.90 20.20 -9.92
CA MET A 600 48.90 20.28 -11.00
C MET A 600 48.30 20.19 -12.41
N VAL A 601 46.97 20.08 -12.53
CA VAL A 601 46.21 20.19 -13.78
C VAL A 601 45.36 21.47 -13.75
#